data_92e491fb74288a854a1c0b688d2b9e0b
#
_entry.id   92e491fb74288a854a1c0b688d2b9e0b
#
_cell.length_a   1.000
_cell.length_b   1.000
_cell.length_c   1.000
_cell.angle_alpha   90.00
_cell.angle_beta   90.00
_cell.angle_gamma   90.00
#
_symmetry.space_group_name_H-M   'P 1'
#
loop_
_entity.id
_entity.type
_entity.pdbx_description
1 polymer ?
#
loop_
_entity_poly.entity_id
_entity_poly.type
_entity_poly.pdbx_seq_one_letter_code
_entity_poly.pdbx_strand_id
1 'polypeptide(L)'
;TFGSLYDTVLLEPKELLNRYAIADDVELTNGISAKSPKLTKLYKERLQEFKDNNTDKEVVVDDDVRKAKEMVDRLKETGLYQSRDGDVQVEFNIDLDGIPLKGFLDCLHPDFIVDSKSTRSIDSFGRDVGSFSYDVQAYIYTAVFEIEDFYWLVQEKAYPYYPADVKCSNNTLFSGEMKFSLAVKRIKDWLKEPKSTSKFYAEFEV
;
A
#
# COMPACT_ATOMS: atom_id res chain seq x y z
N THR A 1 2.40 -0.90 -8.25
CA THR A 1 0.94 -1.07 -8.05
C THR A 1 0.22 0.28 -8.03
N PHE A 2 -1.15 0.30 -8.19
CA PHE A 2 -1.90 1.58 -8.08
C PHE A 2 -1.76 2.20 -6.67
N GLY A 3 -1.71 1.40 -5.61
CA GLY A 3 -1.47 1.90 -4.25
C GLY A 3 -0.15 2.65 -4.16
N SER A 4 0.94 2.03 -4.58
CA SER A 4 2.28 2.66 -4.57
C SER A 4 2.34 3.94 -5.43
N LEU A 5 1.63 3.98 -6.56
CA LEU A 5 1.51 5.19 -7.39
C LEU A 5 0.74 6.28 -6.64
N TYR A 6 -0.39 5.93 -6.02
CA TYR A 6 -1.19 6.85 -5.23
C TYR A 6 -0.38 7.43 -4.05
N ASP A 7 0.35 6.59 -3.31
CA ASP A 7 1.22 7.02 -2.21
C ASP A 7 2.30 7.98 -2.71
N THR A 8 2.94 7.69 -3.85
CA THR A 8 3.92 8.61 -4.44
C THR A 8 3.30 9.96 -4.82
N VAL A 9 2.11 9.97 -5.44
CA VAL A 9 1.42 11.23 -5.81
C VAL A 9 0.98 12.00 -4.57
N LEU A 10 0.59 11.31 -3.49
CA LEU A 10 0.12 11.91 -2.25
C LEU A 10 1.29 12.45 -1.40
N LEU A 11 2.30 11.64 -1.16
CA LEU A 11 3.34 11.88 -0.15
C LEU A 11 4.61 12.51 -0.76
N GLU A 12 4.99 12.06 -1.96
CA GLU A 12 6.25 12.44 -2.62
C GLU A 12 6.06 12.82 -4.11
N PRO A 13 5.19 13.80 -4.43
CA PRO A 13 4.80 14.07 -5.83
C PRO A 13 5.98 14.44 -6.75
N LYS A 14 7.10 14.91 -6.19
CA LYS A 14 8.32 15.23 -6.95
C LYS A 14 9.04 13.97 -7.44
N GLU A 15 8.84 12.84 -6.77
CA GLU A 15 9.46 11.55 -7.11
C GLU A 15 8.71 10.80 -8.23
N LEU A 16 7.54 11.29 -8.66
CA LEU A 16 6.70 10.59 -9.65
C LEU A 16 7.50 10.22 -10.91
N LEU A 17 8.16 11.17 -11.53
CA LEU A 17 8.92 10.92 -12.77
C LEU A 17 10.27 10.24 -12.54
N ASN A 18 10.78 10.25 -11.31
CA ASN A 18 11.99 9.50 -10.95
C ASN A 18 11.69 8.00 -10.82
N ARG A 19 10.52 7.65 -10.26
CA ARG A 19 10.12 6.27 -9.99
C ARG A 19 9.37 5.62 -11.15
N TYR A 20 8.61 6.42 -11.93
CA TYR A 20 7.68 5.87 -12.92
C TYR A 20 7.98 6.36 -14.33
N ALA A 21 7.92 5.44 -15.29
CA ALA A 21 7.76 5.74 -16.70
C ALA A 21 6.26 5.69 -17.04
N ILE A 22 5.73 6.76 -17.62
CA ILE A 22 4.28 6.93 -17.85
C ILE A 22 4.00 6.62 -19.31
N ALA A 23 3.25 5.53 -19.57
CA ALA A 23 2.80 5.15 -20.90
C ALA A 23 1.53 5.90 -21.27
N ASP A 24 1.50 6.50 -22.45
CA ASP A 24 0.32 7.20 -22.97
C ASP A 24 -0.79 6.18 -23.37
N ASP A 25 -1.92 6.25 -22.71
CA ASP A 25 -3.04 5.34 -22.94
C ASP A 25 -3.67 5.56 -24.34
N VAL A 26 -3.61 6.77 -24.88
CA VAL A 26 -4.09 7.08 -26.23
C VAL A 26 -3.21 6.38 -27.27
N GLU A 27 -1.89 6.41 -27.12
CA GLU A 27 -0.97 5.71 -27.99
C GLU A 27 -1.13 4.19 -27.90
N LEU A 28 -1.26 3.67 -26.67
CA LEU A 28 -1.47 2.24 -26.43
C LEU A 28 -2.77 1.72 -27.06
N THR A 29 -3.82 2.53 -27.08
CA THR A 29 -5.15 2.16 -27.61
C THR A 29 -5.36 2.53 -29.08
N ASN A 30 -4.46 3.29 -29.69
CA ASN A 30 -4.58 3.79 -31.05
C ASN A 30 -4.86 2.65 -32.06
N GLY A 31 -5.93 2.82 -32.88
CA GLY A 31 -6.33 1.83 -33.87
C GLY A 31 -6.98 0.55 -33.31
N ILE A 32 -7.27 0.49 -32.01
CA ILE A 32 -7.97 -0.65 -31.40
C ILE A 32 -9.47 -0.37 -31.34
N SER A 33 -10.24 -0.97 -32.25
CA SER A 33 -11.70 -0.91 -32.29
C SER A 33 -12.35 -2.02 -31.44
N ALA A 34 -12.08 -2.03 -30.13
CA ALA A 34 -12.67 -3.00 -29.21
C ALA A 34 -13.40 -2.28 -28.07
N LYS A 35 -14.49 -2.88 -27.56
CA LYS A 35 -15.25 -2.36 -26.41
C LYS A 35 -14.37 -2.21 -25.15
N SER A 36 -13.37 -3.06 -25.02
CA SER A 36 -12.39 -3.05 -23.91
C SER A 36 -10.97 -3.11 -24.47
N PRO A 37 -10.41 -2.00 -24.98
CA PRO A 37 -9.11 -1.97 -25.64
C PRO A 37 -7.98 -2.57 -24.80
N LYS A 38 -7.95 -2.28 -23.50
CA LYS A 38 -6.92 -2.74 -22.53
C LYS A 38 -6.85 -4.28 -22.36
N LEU A 39 -7.90 -5.01 -22.79
CA LEU A 39 -7.90 -6.48 -22.74
C LEU A 39 -7.34 -7.11 -24.02
N THR A 40 -7.11 -6.34 -25.07
CA THR A 40 -6.65 -6.85 -26.37
C THR A 40 -5.18 -7.26 -26.34
N LYS A 41 -4.82 -8.19 -27.25
CA LYS A 41 -3.42 -8.63 -27.40
C LYS A 41 -2.53 -7.45 -27.81
N LEU A 42 -2.99 -6.64 -28.78
CA LEU A 42 -2.21 -5.49 -29.27
C LEU A 42 -1.89 -4.47 -28.18
N TYR A 43 -2.85 -4.14 -27.31
CA TYR A 43 -2.59 -3.26 -26.17
C TYR A 43 -1.50 -3.83 -25.23
N LYS A 44 -1.62 -5.13 -24.92
CA LYS A 44 -0.66 -5.81 -24.04
C LYS A 44 0.75 -5.87 -24.63
N GLU A 45 0.85 -6.10 -25.95
CA GLU A 45 2.12 -6.10 -26.68
C GLU A 45 2.78 -4.72 -26.64
N ARG A 46 2.04 -3.64 -26.94
CA ARG A 46 2.54 -2.28 -26.88
C ARG A 46 2.98 -1.88 -25.46
N LEU A 47 2.19 -2.23 -24.46
CA LEU A 47 2.55 -1.96 -23.06
C LEU A 47 3.79 -2.74 -22.66
N GLN A 48 3.95 -3.98 -23.16
CA GLN A 48 5.17 -4.76 -22.88
C GLN A 48 6.39 -4.14 -23.56
N GLU A 49 6.27 -3.73 -24.82
CA GLU A 49 7.35 -3.03 -25.53
C GLU A 49 7.76 -1.73 -24.79
N PHE A 50 6.79 -0.97 -24.30
CA PHE A 50 7.07 0.21 -23.48
C PHE A 50 7.82 -0.14 -22.19
N LYS A 51 7.44 -1.25 -21.51
CA LYS A 51 8.15 -1.75 -20.32
C LYS A 51 9.59 -2.16 -20.63
N ASP A 52 9.79 -2.86 -21.74
CA ASP A 52 11.12 -3.34 -22.17
C ASP A 52 12.07 -2.18 -22.47
N ASN A 53 11.51 -1.03 -22.91
CA ASN A 53 12.27 0.20 -23.17
C ASN A 53 12.47 1.09 -21.92
N ASN A 54 11.85 0.77 -20.78
CA ASN A 54 11.91 1.54 -19.54
C ASN A 54 12.18 0.64 -18.33
N THR A 55 13.24 -0.18 -18.41
CA THR A 55 13.55 -1.20 -17.40
C THR A 55 14.08 -0.66 -16.07
N ASP A 56 14.47 0.61 -16.04
CA ASP A 56 14.97 1.33 -14.86
C ASP A 56 13.85 1.95 -13.99
N LYS A 57 12.60 1.92 -14.48
CA LYS A 57 11.44 2.51 -13.81
C LYS A 57 10.24 1.55 -13.77
N GLU A 58 9.38 1.73 -12.77
CA GLU A 58 8.08 1.08 -12.79
C GLU A 58 7.19 1.74 -13.87
N VAL A 59 6.60 0.93 -14.75
CA VAL A 59 5.71 1.45 -15.81
C VAL A 59 4.28 1.53 -15.30
N VAL A 60 3.70 2.72 -15.45
CA VAL A 60 2.27 3.02 -15.20
C VAL A 60 1.64 3.65 -16.43
N VAL A 61 0.33 3.60 -16.54
CA VAL A 61 -0.40 4.30 -17.61
C VAL A 61 -0.85 5.68 -17.12
N ASP A 62 -0.94 6.64 -18.03
CA ASP A 62 -1.31 8.03 -17.71
C ASP A 62 -2.72 8.14 -17.10
N ASP A 63 -3.64 7.26 -17.47
CA ASP A 63 -4.98 7.11 -16.86
C ASP A 63 -4.89 6.88 -15.34
N ASP A 64 -4.00 5.99 -14.89
CA ASP A 64 -3.80 5.72 -13.47
C ASP A 64 -3.16 6.91 -12.76
N VAL A 65 -2.22 7.60 -13.41
CA VAL A 65 -1.59 8.83 -12.88
C VAL A 65 -2.63 9.94 -12.74
N ARG A 66 -3.47 10.14 -13.77
CA ARG A 66 -4.55 11.13 -13.73
C ARG A 66 -5.51 10.83 -12.58
N LYS A 67 -5.95 9.58 -12.48
CA LYS A 67 -6.82 9.13 -11.39
C LYS A 67 -6.21 9.37 -10.01
N ALA A 68 -4.94 9.02 -9.80
CA ALA A 68 -4.26 9.26 -8.53
C ALA A 68 -4.20 10.77 -8.18
N LYS A 69 -3.94 11.63 -9.18
CA LYS A 69 -3.97 13.09 -9.01
C LYS A 69 -5.38 13.60 -8.67
N GLU A 70 -6.42 13.14 -9.35
CA GLU A 70 -7.82 13.50 -9.06
C GLU A 70 -8.22 13.09 -7.64
N MET A 71 -7.77 11.90 -7.17
CA MET A 71 -7.97 11.46 -5.80
C MET A 71 -7.30 12.43 -4.80
N VAL A 72 -6.04 12.78 -5.03
CA VAL A 72 -5.33 13.74 -4.16
C VAL A 72 -5.97 15.12 -4.19
N ASP A 73 -6.42 15.61 -5.35
CA ASP A 73 -7.10 16.91 -5.46
C ASP A 73 -8.44 16.88 -4.72
N ARG A 74 -9.18 15.78 -4.81
CA ARG A 74 -10.39 15.58 -4.00
C ARG A 74 -10.10 15.55 -2.51
N LEU A 75 -9.00 14.94 -2.09
CA LEU A 75 -8.59 14.93 -0.69
C LEU A 75 -8.28 16.34 -0.17
N LYS A 76 -7.65 17.21 -0.99
CA LYS A 76 -7.37 18.60 -0.65
C LYS A 76 -8.62 19.44 -0.41
N GLU A 77 -9.75 19.10 -1.04
CA GLU A 77 -11.04 19.77 -0.83
C GLU A 77 -11.66 19.42 0.52
N THR A 78 -11.12 18.44 1.23
CA THR A 78 -11.56 18.03 2.57
C THR A 78 -10.56 18.49 3.62
N GLY A 79 -10.96 18.52 4.89
CA GLY A 79 -10.03 18.79 5.99
C GLY A 79 -9.03 17.65 6.27
N LEU A 80 -9.15 16.52 5.56
CA LEU A 80 -8.35 15.33 5.83
C LEU A 80 -6.97 15.34 5.16
N TYR A 81 -6.74 16.24 4.19
CA TYR A 81 -5.44 16.34 3.53
C TYR A 81 -4.30 16.63 4.51
N GLN A 82 -4.58 17.36 5.59
CA GLN A 82 -3.62 17.70 6.63
C GLN A 82 -3.20 16.49 7.48
N SER A 83 -3.93 15.39 7.45
CA SER A 83 -3.54 14.14 8.14
C SER A 83 -2.16 13.62 7.69
N ARG A 84 -1.65 14.08 6.54
CA ARG A 84 -0.32 13.75 6.03
C ARG A 84 0.78 14.77 6.37
N ASP A 85 0.48 15.83 7.12
CA ASP A 85 1.43 16.93 7.41
C ASP A 85 2.43 16.58 8.53
N GLY A 86 2.96 15.37 8.53
CA GLY A 86 4.05 14.90 9.36
C GLY A 86 5.32 14.61 8.55
N ASP A 87 6.27 13.91 9.15
CA ASP A 87 7.43 13.37 8.44
C ASP A 87 6.97 12.23 7.55
N VAL A 88 7.18 12.36 6.23
CA VAL A 88 6.70 11.39 5.25
C VAL A 88 7.78 10.37 4.88
N GLN A 89 7.34 9.13 4.56
CA GLN A 89 8.21 8.02 4.11
C GLN A 89 9.40 7.78 5.06
N VAL A 90 9.08 7.73 6.37
CA VAL A 90 10.08 7.53 7.42
C VAL A 90 10.60 6.10 7.38
N GLU A 91 11.87 5.94 7.02
CA GLU A 91 12.53 4.63 7.02
C GLU A 91 12.81 4.17 8.44
N PHE A 92 12.57 2.90 8.72
CA PHE A 92 13.02 2.23 9.94
C PHE A 92 13.73 0.92 9.63
N ASN A 93 14.71 0.58 10.47
CA ASN A 93 15.45 -0.68 10.44
C ASN A 93 15.77 -1.07 11.88
N ILE A 94 15.01 -1.98 12.44
CA ILE A 94 15.07 -2.34 13.87
C ILE A 94 14.97 -3.85 14.07
N ASP A 95 15.27 -4.29 15.28
CA ASP A 95 14.90 -5.63 15.76
C ASP A 95 13.67 -5.53 16.65
N LEU A 96 12.60 -6.23 16.31
CA LEU A 96 11.40 -6.36 17.12
C LEU A 96 11.22 -7.84 17.48
N ASP A 97 11.31 -8.14 18.77
CA ASP A 97 11.21 -9.51 19.28
C ASP A 97 12.23 -10.52 18.68
N GLY A 98 13.42 -10.06 18.33
CA GLY A 98 14.46 -10.87 17.70
C GLY A 98 14.22 -11.16 16.21
N ILE A 99 13.38 -10.35 15.55
CA ILE A 99 13.16 -10.38 14.11
C ILE A 99 13.60 -9.03 13.54
N PRO A 100 14.58 -9.02 12.62
CA PRO A 100 14.97 -7.78 11.95
C PRO A 100 13.85 -7.33 11.00
N LEU A 101 13.37 -6.11 11.21
CA LEU A 101 12.33 -5.48 10.42
C LEU A 101 12.88 -4.22 9.73
N LYS A 102 12.53 -4.07 8.48
CA LYS A 102 12.78 -2.87 7.69
C LYS A 102 11.51 -2.45 6.99
N GLY A 103 11.23 -1.15 6.96
CA GLY A 103 10.07 -0.62 6.27
C GLY A 103 10.10 0.89 6.17
N PHE A 104 9.01 1.42 5.62
CA PHE A 104 8.74 2.85 5.51
C PHE A 104 7.37 3.11 6.11
N LEU A 105 7.30 4.12 6.94
CA LEU A 105 6.07 4.65 7.49
C LEU A 105 5.59 5.80 6.60
N ASP A 106 4.32 5.82 6.22
CA ASP A 106 3.79 6.81 5.29
C ASP A 106 3.86 8.23 5.86
N CYS A 107 3.39 8.42 7.11
CA CYS A 107 3.41 9.72 7.74
C CYS A 107 3.50 9.60 9.27
N LEU A 108 4.52 10.20 9.86
CA LEU A 108 4.79 10.24 11.28
C LEU A 108 4.51 11.63 11.85
N HIS A 109 3.57 11.71 12.80
CA HIS A 109 3.35 12.89 13.63
C HIS A 109 3.91 12.68 15.03
N PRO A 110 4.08 13.75 15.84
CA PRO A 110 4.58 13.60 17.21
C PRO A 110 3.71 12.70 18.09
N ASP A 111 2.38 12.70 17.89
CA ASP A 111 1.43 12.04 18.78
C ASP A 111 0.64 10.91 18.09
N PHE A 112 0.74 10.76 16.77
CA PHE A 112 0.01 9.74 16.02
C PHE A 112 0.69 9.36 14.72
N ILE A 113 0.29 8.23 14.19
CA ILE A 113 0.78 7.66 12.92
C ILE A 113 -0.37 7.67 11.91
N VAL A 114 -0.06 8.00 10.66
CA VAL A 114 -1.00 7.87 9.53
C VAL A 114 -0.40 6.98 8.45
N ASP A 115 -1.19 6.04 7.97
CA ASP A 115 -0.83 5.16 6.86
C ASP A 115 -1.91 5.27 5.77
N SER A 116 -1.51 5.54 4.53
CA SER A 116 -2.43 5.78 3.43
C SER A 116 -2.93 4.48 2.82
N LYS A 117 -4.21 4.39 2.51
CA LYS A 117 -4.80 3.22 1.86
C LYS A 117 -5.81 3.63 0.79
N SER A 118 -5.59 3.15 -0.43
CA SER A 118 -6.61 3.23 -1.47
C SER A 118 -7.48 1.97 -1.47
N THR A 119 -8.79 2.12 -1.30
CA THR A 119 -9.74 1.00 -1.20
C THR A 119 -10.75 1.00 -2.36
N ARG A 120 -11.49 -0.09 -2.48
CA ARG A 120 -12.67 -0.17 -3.34
C ARG A 120 -13.88 0.52 -2.70
N SER A 121 -14.06 0.35 -1.40
CA SER A 121 -15.14 0.94 -0.62
C SER A 121 -14.72 1.09 0.84
N ILE A 122 -14.98 2.26 1.41
CA ILE A 122 -14.73 2.55 2.84
C ILE A 122 -15.62 1.64 3.72
N ASP A 123 -16.87 1.37 3.32
CA ASP A 123 -17.78 0.51 4.08
C ASP A 123 -17.24 -0.92 4.28
N SER A 124 -16.39 -1.39 3.35
CA SER A 124 -15.77 -2.71 3.45
C SER A 124 -14.38 -2.70 4.06
N PHE A 125 -13.81 -1.54 4.35
CA PHE A 125 -12.42 -1.40 4.76
C PHE A 125 -12.09 -2.18 6.05
N GLY A 126 -13.02 -2.28 6.99
CA GLY A 126 -12.84 -3.11 8.18
C GLY A 126 -12.54 -4.59 7.88
N ARG A 127 -13.06 -5.14 6.78
CA ARG A 127 -12.71 -6.49 6.30
C ARG A 127 -11.33 -6.52 5.67
N ASP A 128 -10.98 -5.45 4.95
CA ASP A 128 -9.66 -5.31 4.31
C ASP A 128 -8.55 -5.29 5.38
N VAL A 129 -8.79 -4.65 6.54
CA VAL A 129 -7.85 -4.63 7.67
C VAL A 129 -7.45 -6.05 8.08
N GLY A 130 -8.41 -6.94 8.25
CA GLY A 130 -8.12 -8.34 8.61
C GLY A 130 -7.53 -9.15 7.45
N SER A 131 -8.07 -8.98 6.22
CA SER A 131 -7.70 -9.78 5.04
C SER A 131 -6.30 -9.47 4.52
N PHE A 132 -5.87 -8.21 4.62
CA PHE A 132 -4.54 -7.77 4.19
C PHE A 132 -3.54 -7.59 5.34
N SER A 133 -3.93 -8.00 6.56
CA SER A 133 -3.09 -7.89 7.75
C SER A 133 -2.66 -6.44 8.06
N TYR A 134 -3.51 -5.46 7.79
CA TYR A 134 -3.25 -4.06 8.15
C TYR A 134 -3.23 -3.85 9.68
N ASP A 135 -3.89 -4.73 10.44
CA ASP A 135 -3.77 -4.80 11.89
C ASP A 135 -2.35 -5.15 12.35
N VAL A 136 -1.67 -6.07 11.66
CA VAL A 136 -0.25 -6.40 11.93
C VAL A 136 0.66 -5.22 11.60
N GLN A 137 0.41 -4.54 10.47
CA GLN A 137 1.15 -3.35 10.08
C GLN A 137 1.01 -2.23 11.14
N ALA A 138 -0.23 -1.95 11.57
CA ALA A 138 -0.50 -0.96 12.60
C ALA A 138 0.21 -1.28 13.91
N TYR A 139 0.16 -2.54 14.37
CA TYR A 139 0.88 -2.98 15.58
C TYR A 139 2.39 -2.78 15.44
N ILE A 140 2.99 -3.19 14.32
CA ILE A 140 4.45 -3.02 14.10
C ILE A 140 4.81 -1.54 14.20
N TYR A 141 4.08 -0.67 13.51
CA TYR A 141 4.40 0.76 13.47
C TYR A 141 4.22 1.42 14.86
N THR A 142 3.15 1.13 15.57
CA THR A 142 2.94 1.65 16.93
C THR A 142 4.01 1.17 17.89
N ALA A 143 4.44 -0.10 17.79
CA ALA A 143 5.51 -0.65 18.61
C ALA A 143 6.90 -0.07 18.27
N VAL A 144 7.19 0.18 16.99
CA VAL A 144 8.49 0.72 16.53
C VAL A 144 8.69 2.17 16.95
N PHE A 145 7.63 2.97 16.83
CA PHE A 145 7.71 4.42 17.08
C PHE A 145 7.23 4.82 18.48
N GLU A 146 6.78 3.85 19.28
CA GLU A 146 6.24 4.07 20.65
C GLU A 146 5.08 5.07 20.68
N ILE A 147 4.23 5.06 19.63
CA ILE A 147 3.07 5.93 19.48
C ILE A 147 1.82 5.05 19.44
N GLU A 148 0.86 5.29 20.34
CA GLU A 148 -0.35 4.46 20.47
C GLU A 148 -1.42 4.78 19.42
N ASP A 149 -1.54 6.05 19.03
CA ASP A 149 -2.60 6.49 18.10
C ASP A 149 -2.20 6.25 16.65
N PHE A 150 -2.96 5.38 15.98
CA PHE A 150 -2.76 5.00 14.59
C PHE A 150 -4.03 5.21 13.78
N TYR A 151 -3.88 5.81 12.59
CA TYR A 151 -4.96 6.09 11.65
C TYR A 151 -4.64 5.58 10.27
N TRP A 152 -5.66 5.07 9.59
CA TRP A 152 -5.60 4.88 8.14
C TRP A 152 -6.28 6.07 7.46
N LEU A 153 -5.55 6.80 6.60
CA LEU A 153 -6.13 7.74 5.64
C LEU A 153 -6.63 6.92 4.44
N VAL A 154 -7.90 6.57 4.46
CA VAL A 154 -8.51 5.69 3.47
C VAL A 154 -9.19 6.51 2.39
N GLN A 155 -8.96 6.17 1.11
CA GLN A 155 -9.65 6.83 0.00
C GLN A 155 -10.20 5.84 -1.02
N GLU A 156 -11.44 6.04 -1.45
CA GLU A 156 -12.07 5.21 -2.47
C GLU A 156 -11.46 5.47 -3.85
N LYS A 157 -11.22 4.37 -4.61
CA LYS A 157 -10.73 4.42 -5.99
C LYS A 157 -11.82 4.73 -7.02
N ALA A 158 -13.08 4.74 -6.62
CA ALA A 158 -14.21 5.09 -7.47
C ALA A 158 -14.61 6.55 -7.24
N TYR A 159 -14.95 7.27 -8.34
CA TYR A 159 -15.53 8.59 -8.22
C TYR A 159 -16.78 8.54 -7.31
N PRO A 160 -16.98 9.50 -6.39
CA PRO A 160 -16.27 10.78 -6.24
C PRO A 160 -15.04 10.73 -5.29
N TYR A 161 -14.39 9.58 -5.12
CA TYR A 161 -13.12 9.41 -4.39
C TYR A 161 -13.23 9.82 -2.91
N TYR A 162 -14.25 9.33 -2.22
CA TYR A 162 -14.48 9.68 -0.81
C TYR A 162 -13.29 9.30 0.05
N PRO A 163 -12.76 10.24 0.87
CA PRO A 163 -11.76 9.96 1.88
C PRO A 163 -12.38 9.76 3.25
N ALA A 164 -11.67 9.06 4.14
CA ALA A 164 -11.97 8.95 5.55
C ALA A 164 -10.70 8.73 6.37
N ASP A 165 -10.61 9.35 7.56
CA ASP A 165 -9.66 8.94 8.59
C ASP A 165 -10.29 7.85 9.44
N VAL A 166 -9.66 6.69 9.49
CA VAL A 166 -10.13 5.53 10.25
C VAL A 166 -9.17 5.26 11.39
N LYS A 167 -9.57 5.55 12.63
CA LYS A 167 -8.75 5.26 13.81
C LYS A 167 -8.66 3.76 14.04
N CYS A 168 -7.44 3.26 14.24
CA CYS A 168 -7.20 1.88 14.66
C CYS A 168 -7.67 1.71 16.12
N SER A 169 -8.53 0.74 16.39
CA SER A 169 -8.98 0.44 17.74
C SER A 169 -7.95 -0.40 18.51
N ASN A 170 -7.97 -0.31 19.83
CA ASN A 170 -7.13 -1.14 20.69
C ASN A 170 -7.35 -2.64 20.42
N ASN A 171 -8.59 -3.07 20.12
CA ASN A 171 -8.86 -4.46 19.75
C ASN A 171 -8.19 -4.85 18.43
N THR A 172 -8.11 -3.93 17.47
CA THR A 172 -7.43 -4.16 16.21
C THR A 172 -5.91 -4.24 16.40
N LEU A 173 -5.32 -3.36 17.23
CA LEU A 173 -3.90 -3.42 17.60
C LEU A 173 -3.59 -4.73 18.32
N PHE A 174 -4.41 -5.15 19.27
CA PHE A 174 -4.26 -6.43 19.97
C PHE A 174 -4.33 -7.63 19.01
N SER A 175 -5.25 -7.61 18.03
CA SER A 175 -5.29 -8.63 16.97
C SER A 175 -3.99 -8.68 16.17
N GLY A 176 -3.45 -7.52 15.81
CA GLY A 176 -2.17 -7.38 15.11
C GLY A 176 -1.00 -7.95 15.93
N GLU A 177 -0.93 -7.61 17.22
CA GLU A 177 0.06 -8.13 18.16
C GLU A 177 0.04 -9.67 18.24
N MET A 178 -1.14 -10.24 18.41
CA MET A 178 -1.30 -11.70 18.48
C MET A 178 -0.85 -12.40 17.19
N LYS A 179 -1.22 -11.86 16.03
CA LYS A 179 -0.77 -12.39 14.73
C LYS A 179 0.75 -12.25 14.55
N PHE A 180 1.31 -11.09 14.91
CA PHE A 180 2.75 -10.85 14.86
C PHE A 180 3.52 -11.83 15.75
N SER A 181 3.12 -11.97 17.03
CA SER A 181 3.74 -12.89 17.99
C SER A 181 3.70 -14.34 17.51
N LEU A 182 2.58 -14.77 16.90
CA LEU A 182 2.47 -16.10 16.32
C LEU A 182 3.42 -16.26 15.11
N ALA A 183 3.53 -15.25 14.25
CA ALA A 183 4.45 -15.28 13.10
C ALA A 183 5.91 -15.34 13.58
N VAL A 184 6.29 -14.52 14.57
CA VAL A 184 7.62 -14.54 15.20
C VAL A 184 7.96 -15.92 15.76
N LYS A 185 7.03 -16.53 16.50
CA LYS A 185 7.21 -17.88 17.03
C LYS A 185 7.47 -18.89 15.90
N ARG A 186 6.67 -18.88 14.85
CA ARG A 186 6.82 -19.78 13.70
C ARG A 186 8.15 -19.58 12.96
N ILE A 187 8.57 -18.33 12.76
CA ILE A 187 9.87 -18.02 12.16
C ILE A 187 11.01 -18.57 13.03
N LYS A 188 10.98 -18.32 14.34
CA LYS A 188 12.00 -18.82 15.28
C LYS A 188 12.05 -20.34 15.32
N ASP A 189 10.92 -21.02 15.29
CA ASP A 189 10.86 -22.48 15.25
C ASP A 189 11.39 -23.04 13.93
N TRP A 190 11.06 -22.40 12.81
CA TRP A 190 11.61 -22.76 11.50
C TRP A 190 13.14 -22.57 11.42
N LEU A 191 13.67 -21.47 12.00
CA LEU A 191 15.12 -21.22 12.03
C LEU A 191 15.88 -22.26 12.83
N LYS A 192 15.26 -22.88 13.86
CA LYS A 192 15.88 -23.97 14.62
C LYS A 192 15.93 -25.27 13.83
N GLU A 193 14.95 -25.53 12.97
CA GLU A 193 14.85 -26.76 12.16
C GLU A 193 14.58 -26.44 10.67
N PRO A 194 15.53 -25.82 9.94
CA PRO A 194 15.26 -25.31 8.59
C PRO A 194 15.00 -26.39 7.52
N LYS A 195 15.03 -27.68 7.88
CA LYS A 195 15.00 -28.79 6.90
C LYS A 195 13.59 -29.30 6.56
N SER A 196 12.52 -28.81 7.14
CA SER A 196 11.16 -29.28 6.78
C SER A 196 10.29 -28.15 6.24
N THR A 197 10.49 -27.81 4.97
CA THR A 197 9.53 -27.01 4.20
C THR A 197 8.12 -27.64 4.19
N SER A 198 8.01 -28.97 4.32
CA SER A 198 6.74 -29.69 4.41
C SER A 198 5.92 -29.36 5.67
N LYS A 199 6.54 -29.09 6.81
CA LYS A 199 5.82 -28.67 8.03
C LYS A 199 5.24 -27.25 7.93
N PHE A 200 5.83 -26.37 7.13
CA PHE A 200 5.36 -25.01 6.95
C PHE A 200 4.08 -24.94 6.10
N TYR A 201 3.95 -25.87 5.14
CA TYR A 201 2.77 -25.94 4.26
C TYR A 201 1.64 -26.80 4.83
N ALA A 202 1.94 -27.80 5.65
CA ALA A 202 0.92 -28.69 6.24
C ALA A 202 0.02 -28.01 7.31
N GLU A 203 0.46 -26.91 7.90
CA GLU A 203 -0.34 -26.15 8.89
C GLU A 203 -1.29 -25.12 8.25
N PHE A 204 -1.27 -24.96 6.92
CA PHE A 204 -2.15 -24.03 6.18
C PHE A 204 -3.29 -24.74 5.43
N GLU A 205 -3.39 -26.07 5.47
CA GLU A 205 -4.56 -26.81 5.01
C GLU A 205 -5.64 -26.82 6.10
N VAL A 206 -6.46 -25.76 6.13
CA VAL A 206 -7.73 -25.71 6.87
C VAL A 206 -8.82 -25.27 5.93
#